data_8ce43fffc878bc4337fc3e0c1f48c089
#
_entry.id   8ce43fffc878bc4337fc3e0c1f48c089
#
_cell.length_a   1.000
_cell.length_b   1.000
_cell.length_c   1.000
_cell.angle_alpha   90.00
_cell.angle_beta   90.00
_cell.angle_gamma   90.00
#
_symmetry.space_group_name_H-M   'P 1'
#
loop_
_entity.id
_entity.type
_entity.pdbx_description
1 polymer ?
#
loop_
_entity_poly.entity_id
_entity_poly.type
_entity_poly.pdbx_seq_one_letter_code
_entity_poly.pdbx_strand_id
1 'polypeptide(L)'
;MKNTFVISCPIDTYSGYGARSRDIVKALINLDKYDVKVMPQRWGNTTWGFINDHEDWHWLKPYIMEVGGKLTQKPDIWSQISVPNEFQAIGEYNIGITAGIETNTCAPPWIEGMNRMNMNLVSSNHSKEVFQNTRFEATNKQNGQKTVV
;
A
#
# COMPACT_ATOMS: atom_id res chain seq x y z
N MET A 1 22.06 -0.21 13.50
CA MET A 1 20.65 0.21 13.69
C MET A 1 19.87 -0.29 12.49
N LYS A 2 18.68 -0.87 12.70
CA LYS A 2 17.83 -1.33 11.58
C LYS A 2 17.12 -0.13 10.96
N ASN A 3 16.94 -0.14 9.63
CA ASN A 3 16.13 0.86 8.94
C ASN A 3 14.65 0.71 9.33
N THR A 4 13.96 1.83 9.45
CA THR A 4 12.54 1.87 9.79
C THR A 4 11.70 1.53 8.56
N PHE A 5 10.85 0.52 8.67
CA PHE A 5 9.90 0.11 7.66
C PHE A 5 8.47 0.32 8.16
N VAL A 6 7.78 1.29 7.61
CA VAL A 6 6.36 1.52 7.93
C VAL A 6 5.50 0.99 6.80
N ILE A 7 4.56 0.11 7.14
CA ILE A 7 3.59 -0.44 6.20
C ILE A 7 2.17 -0.01 6.57
N SER A 8 1.53 0.75 5.69
CA SER A 8 0.12 1.15 5.84
C SER A 8 -0.77 0.16 5.10
N CYS A 9 -1.67 -0.48 5.83
CA CYS A 9 -2.48 -1.55 5.27
C CYS A 9 -3.73 -1.84 6.12
N PRO A 10 -4.77 -2.50 5.55
CA PRO A 10 -5.98 -2.88 6.29
C PRO A 10 -5.76 -4.13 7.16
N ILE A 11 -4.77 -4.08 8.05
CA ILE A 11 -4.24 -5.21 8.84
C ILE A 11 -5.30 -5.90 9.70
N ASP A 12 -6.26 -5.15 10.23
CA ASP A 12 -7.25 -5.61 11.20
C ASP A 12 -8.63 -5.86 10.59
N THR A 13 -8.72 -5.90 9.26
CA THR A 13 -10.00 -6.05 8.57
C THR A 13 -10.28 -7.49 8.12
N TYR A 14 -11.58 -7.85 8.07
CA TYR A 14 -12.09 -9.09 7.50
C TYR A 14 -12.25 -8.96 5.98
N SER A 15 -11.13 -8.80 5.27
CA SER A 15 -11.12 -8.64 3.81
C SER A 15 -9.96 -9.41 3.18
N GLY A 16 -10.03 -9.62 1.86
CA GLY A 16 -8.90 -10.18 1.10
C GLY A 16 -7.65 -9.32 1.19
N TYR A 17 -7.79 -7.99 1.17
CA TYR A 17 -6.68 -7.07 1.41
C TYR A 17 -6.15 -7.16 2.83
N GLY A 18 -7.01 -7.39 3.84
CA GLY A 18 -6.60 -7.64 5.22
C GLY A 18 -5.80 -8.94 5.36
N ALA A 19 -6.27 -10.03 4.77
CA ALA A 19 -5.56 -11.32 4.76
C ALA A 19 -4.17 -11.18 4.10
N ARG A 20 -4.11 -10.56 2.92
CA ARG A 20 -2.86 -10.30 2.22
C ARG A 20 -1.91 -9.44 3.03
N SER A 21 -2.43 -8.41 3.70
CA SER A 21 -1.65 -7.53 4.58
C SER A 21 -1.01 -8.31 5.72
N ARG A 22 -1.75 -9.17 6.38
CA ARG A 22 -1.23 -10.01 7.48
C ARG A 22 -0.11 -10.93 7.03
N ASP A 23 -0.25 -11.56 5.87
CA ASP A 23 0.77 -12.45 5.31
C ASP A 23 2.05 -11.68 4.97
N ILE A 24 1.95 -10.53 4.32
CA ILE A 24 3.09 -9.69 3.95
C ILE A 24 3.79 -9.15 5.19
N VAL A 25 3.05 -8.63 6.17
CA VAL A 25 3.62 -8.11 7.42
C VAL A 25 4.32 -9.21 8.21
N LYS A 26 3.72 -10.41 8.30
CA LYS A 26 4.36 -11.57 8.93
C LYS A 26 5.67 -11.93 8.26
N ALA A 27 5.70 -12.00 6.94
CA ALA A 27 6.91 -12.28 6.18
C ALA A 27 7.98 -11.21 6.40
N LEU A 28 7.59 -9.92 6.40
CA LEU A 28 8.49 -8.80 6.62
C LEU A 28 9.12 -8.82 8.02
N ILE A 29 8.33 -9.12 9.06
CA ILE A 29 8.83 -9.24 10.44
C ILE A 29 9.77 -10.43 10.57
N ASN A 30 9.43 -11.58 9.95
CA ASN A 30 10.26 -12.78 9.98
C ASN A 30 11.62 -12.61 9.29
N LEU A 31 11.76 -11.65 8.36
CA LEU A 31 13.06 -11.32 7.77
C LEU A 31 14.04 -10.73 8.79
N ASP A 32 13.55 -10.18 9.88
CA ASP A 32 14.34 -9.55 10.97
C ASP A 32 15.38 -8.51 10.51
N LYS A 33 15.15 -7.87 9.35
CA LYS A 33 16.06 -6.88 8.75
C LYS A 33 15.70 -5.43 9.08
N TYR A 34 14.44 -5.18 9.45
CA TYR A 34 13.88 -3.85 9.61
C TYR A 34 13.24 -3.67 10.99
N ASP A 35 13.18 -2.41 11.44
CA ASP A 35 12.28 -1.99 12.51
C ASP A 35 10.90 -1.74 11.89
N VAL A 36 10.00 -2.74 12.03
CA VAL A 36 8.70 -2.76 11.35
C VAL A 36 7.63 -2.10 12.21
N LYS A 37 6.88 -1.19 11.60
CA LYS A 37 5.67 -0.58 12.18
C LYS A 37 4.52 -0.69 11.20
N VAL A 38 3.36 -1.04 11.70
CA VAL A 38 2.14 -1.19 10.91
C VAL A 38 1.20 -0.04 11.19
N MET A 39 0.88 0.74 10.18
CA MET A 39 -0.13 1.79 10.25
C MET A 39 -1.46 1.22 9.74
N PRO A 40 -2.44 0.98 10.63
CA PRO A 40 -3.70 0.40 10.23
C PRO A 40 -4.52 1.41 9.42
N GLN A 41 -5.13 0.94 8.32
CA GLN A 41 -6.05 1.74 7.52
C GLN A 41 -7.42 1.05 7.40
N ARG A 42 -8.45 1.84 7.17
CA ARG A 42 -9.80 1.34 6.90
C ARG A 42 -9.87 0.75 5.49
N TRP A 43 -10.78 -0.19 5.30
CA TRP A 43 -11.10 -0.78 4.01
C TRP A 43 -12.60 -0.68 3.77
N GLY A 44 -13.06 0.46 3.28
CA GLY A 44 -14.47 0.77 3.12
C GLY A 44 -15.27 0.54 4.42
N ASN A 45 -16.38 -0.18 4.31
CA ASN A 45 -17.24 -0.56 5.44
C ASN A 45 -16.93 -1.96 5.98
N THR A 46 -15.75 -2.52 5.65
CA THR A 46 -15.36 -3.85 6.10
C THR A 46 -15.21 -3.90 7.63
N THR A 47 -15.67 -5.00 8.23
CA THR A 47 -15.58 -5.23 9.67
C THR A 47 -14.12 -5.23 10.15
N TRP A 48 -13.90 -4.59 11.29
CA TRP A 48 -12.64 -4.56 12.03
C TRP A 48 -12.64 -5.56 13.18
N GLY A 49 -11.47 -5.80 13.76
CA GLY A 49 -11.31 -6.60 14.96
C GLY A 49 -10.71 -7.97 14.71
N PHE A 50 -10.25 -8.25 13.48
CA PHE A 50 -9.67 -9.55 13.15
C PHE A 50 -8.55 -9.97 14.11
N ILE A 51 -7.63 -9.04 14.45
CA ILE A 51 -6.49 -9.34 15.32
C ILE A 51 -6.94 -9.68 16.75
N ASN A 52 -7.97 -8.99 17.25
CA ASN A 52 -8.51 -9.28 18.60
C ASN A 52 -9.27 -10.58 18.64
N ASP A 53 -9.98 -10.94 17.59
CA ASP A 53 -10.82 -12.13 17.54
C ASP A 53 -10.02 -13.42 17.27
N HIS A 54 -8.74 -13.31 16.89
CA HIS A 54 -7.87 -14.44 16.55
C HIS A 54 -6.58 -14.42 17.38
N GLU A 55 -6.52 -15.24 18.43
CA GLU A 55 -5.39 -15.31 19.36
C GLU A 55 -4.05 -15.60 18.68
N ASP A 56 -4.05 -16.42 17.63
CA ASP A 56 -2.85 -16.73 16.82
C ASP A 56 -2.20 -15.49 16.18
N TRP A 57 -2.91 -14.35 16.15
CA TRP A 57 -2.43 -13.09 15.60
C TRP A 57 -2.11 -12.03 16.67
N HIS A 58 -2.29 -12.32 17.96
CA HIS A 58 -2.03 -11.36 19.04
C HIS A 58 -0.57 -10.91 19.13
N TRP A 59 0.37 -11.72 18.66
CA TRP A 59 1.79 -11.36 18.56
C TRP A 59 2.06 -10.14 17.67
N LEU A 60 1.13 -9.80 16.76
CA LEU A 60 1.25 -8.66 15.85
C LEU A 60 0.93 -7.31 16.54
N LYS A 61 0.18 -7.32 17.66
CA LYS A 61 -0.27 -6.10 18.35
C LYS A 61 0.86 -5.10 18.65
N PRO A 62 2.06 -5.52 19.12
CA PRO A 62 3.15 -4.58 19.42
C PRO A 62 3.68 -3.80 18.20
N TYR A 63 3.45 -4.30 17.00
CA TYR A 63 3.88 -3.66 15.75
C TYR A 63 2.86 -2.67 15.21
N ILE A 64 1.60 -2.75 15.68
CA ILE A 64 0.48 -1.94 15.16
C ILE A 64 0.45 -0.59 15.87
N MET A 65 0.52 0.49 15.09
CA MET A 65 0.35 1.85 15.58
C MET A 65 -1.13 2.12 15.95
N GLU A 66 -1.36 3.10 16.80
CA GLU A 66 -2.73 3.56 17.07
C GLU A 66 -3.42 4.04 15.78
N VAL A 67 -4.72 3.76 15.69
CA VAL A 67 -5.54 4.22 14.55
C VAL A 67 -5.54 5.75 14.51
N GLY A 68 -5.16 6.34 13.38
CA GLY A 68 -5.01 7.79 13.25
C GLY A 68 -3.73 8.36 13.85
N GLY A 69 -2.83 7.50 14.36
CA GLY A 69 -1.51 7.89 14.82
C GLY A 69 -0.70 8.58 13.73
N LYS A 70 0.13 9.53 14.13
CA LYS A 70 1.01 10.27 13.20
C LYS A 70 2.44 9.73 13.29
N LEU A 71 3.11 9.72 12.15
CA LEU A 71 4.54 9.47 12.12
C LEU A 71 5.29 10.65 12.73
N THR A 72 6.19 10.39 13.65
CA THR A 72 7.04 11.42 14.29
C THR A 72 8.24 11.78 13.43
N GLN A 73 8.62 10.90 12.51
CA GLN A 73 9.70 11.09 11.56
C GLN A 73 9.41 10.36 10.26
N LYS A 74 10.05 10.79 9.18
CA LYS A 74 9.96 10.15 7.87
C LYS A 74 10.59 8.77 7.93
N PRO A 75 9.90 7.68 7.54
CA PRO A 75 10.48 6.34 7.54
C PRO A 75 11.48 6.17 6.40
N ASP A 76 12.47 5.30 6.59
CA ASP A 76 13.40 4.92 5.52
C ASP A 76 12.65 4.23 4.38
N ILE A 77 11.73 3.33 4.74
CA ILE A 77 10.86 2.64 3.77
C ILE A 77 9.41 2.82 4.18
N TRP A 78 8.61 3.26 3.23
CA TRP A 78 7.14 3.31 3.32
C TRP A 78 6.55 2.32 2.34
N SER A 79 5.65 1.47 2.80
CA SER A 79 4.84 0.61 1.93
C SER A 79 3.35 0.84 2.17
N GLN A 80 2.57 0.81 1.11
CA GLN A 80 1.11 0.98 1.22
C GLN A 80 0.40 -0.13 0.44
N ILE A 81 -0.47 -0.87 1.13
CA ILE A 81 -1.33 -1.90 0.53
C ILE A 81 -2.72 -1.31 0.37
N SER A 82 -3.07 -0.92 -0.84
CA SER A 82 -4.34 -0.26 -1.14
C SER A 82 -4.62 -0.26 -2.65
N VAL A 83 -5.69 0.42 -3.07
CA VAL A 83 -5.90 0.78 -4.46
C VAL A 83 -4.94 1.90 -4.87
N PRO A 84 -4.40 1.88 -6.11
CA PRO A 84 -3.28 2.76 -6.48
C PRO A 84 -3.54 4.26 -6.38
N ASN A 85 -4.78 4.72 -6.58
CA ASN A 85 -5.13 6.15 -6.45
C ASN A 85 -4.92 6.69 -5.02
N GLU A 86 -4.86 5.83 -4.02
CA GLU A 86 -4.61 6.19 -2.62
C GLU A 86 -3.12 6.21 -2.26
N PHE A 87 -2.24 5.73 -3.11
CA PHE A 87 -0.81 5.67 -2.83
C PHE A 87 -0.21 7.04 -2.55
N GLN A 88 0.60 7.12 -1.49
CA GLN A 88 1.30 8.33 -1.05
C GLN A 88 2.79 8.04 -0.86
N ALA A 89 3.64 8.95 -1.30
CA ALA A 89 5.09 8.86 -1.14
C ALA A 89 5.51 9.54 0.17
N ILE A 90 5.45 8.81 1.28
CA ILE A 90 5.71 9.31 2.65
C ILE A 90 7.14 9.02 3.11
N GLY A 91 7.73 7.92 2.66
CA GLY A 91 9.07 7.48 3.04
C GLY A 91 10.19 8.01 2.15
N GLU A 92 11.42 7.69 2.50
CA GLU A 92 12.56 7.90 1.59
C GLU A 92 12.46 6.99 0.37
N TYR A 93 12.07 5.72 0.56
CA TYR A 93 11.74 4.78 -0.49
C TYR A 93 10.29 4.30 -0.33
N ASN A 94 9.51 4.32 -1.41
CA ASN A 94 8.08 4.12 -1.37
C ASN A 94 7.64 2.93 -2.24
N ILE A 95 6.89 2.00 -1.65
CA ILE A 95 6.42 0.78 -2.29
C ILE A 95 4.90 0.74 -2.29
N GLY A 96 4.29 0.71 -3.48
CA GLY A 96 2.86 0.47 -3.64
C GLY A 96 2.57 -1.01 -3.84
N ILE A 97 1.59 -1.55 -3.13
CA ILE A 97 1.16 -2.95 -3.27
C ILE A 97 -0.34 -2.97 -3.53
N THR A 98 -0.74 -3.57 -4.64
CA THR A 98 -2.15 -3.71 -5.02
C THR A 98 -2.47 -5.11 -5.50
N ALA A 99 -3.72 -5.53 -5.37
CA ALA A 99 -4.19 -6.80 -5.90
C ALA A 99 -4.18 -6.82 -7.45
N GLY A 100 -4.21 -5.65 -8.07
CA GLY A 100 -4.22 -5.52 -9.52
C GLY A 100 -5.61 -5.25 -10.07
N ILE A 101 -5.79 -5.56 -11.35
CA ILE A 101 -7.00 -5.26 -12.11
C ILE A 101 -7.29 -6.40 -13.09
N GLU A 102 -8.57 -6.68 -13.34
CA GLU A 102 -8.99 -7.73 -14.27
C GLU A 102 -9.34 -7.20 -15.69
N THR A 103 -9.45 -5.89 -15.85
CA THR A 103 -9.72 -5.22 -17.12
C THR A 103 -8.44 -5.00 -17.93
N ASN A 104 -8.55 -4.60 -19.19
CA ASN A 104 -7.40 -4.33 -20.08
C ASN A 104 -6.81 -2.93 -19.94
N THR A 105 -7.49 -2.04 -19.20
CA THR A 105 -7.05 -0.67 -18.92
C THR A 105 -7.47 -0.29 -17.51
N CYS A 106 -6.79 0.69 -16.92
CA CYS A 106 -7.17 1.22 -15.62
C CYS A 106 -7.45 2.72 -15.68
N ALA A 107 -8.12 3.23 -14.66
CA ALA A 107 -8.45 4.65 -14.57
C ALA A 107 -7.17 5.50 -14.40
N PRO A 108 -7.11 6.71 -15.01
CA PRO A 108 -5.98 7.62 -14.87
C PRO A 108 -5.45 7.85 -13.47
N PRO A 109 -6.30 8.05 -12.41
CA PRO A 109 -5.81 8.23 -11.05
C PRO A 109 -5.00 7.05 -10.50
N TRP A 110 -5.21 5.84 -11.02
CA TRP A 110 -4.42 4.67 -10.63
C TRP A 110 -2.98 4.76 -11.15
N ILE A 111 -2.80 5.16 -12.41
CA ILE A 111 -1.46 5.36 -12.99
C ILE A 111 -0.74 6.49 -12.27
N GLU A 112 -1.43 7.60 -12.00
CA GLU A 112 -0.85 8.71 -11.23
C GLU A 112 -0.40 8.25 -9.84
N GLY A 113 -1.20 7.43 -9.17
CA GLY A 113 -0.85 6.86 -7.88
C GLY A 113 0.38 5.96 -7.93
N MET A 114 0.44 5.06 -8.93
CA MET A 114 1.58 4.18 -9.13
C MET A 114 2.87 4.96 -9.45
N ASN A 115 2.76 6.04 -10.23
CA ASN A 115 3.90 6.89 -10.58
C ASN A 115 4.45 7.70 -9.40
N ARG A 116 3.69 7.85 -8.30
CA ARG A 116 4.21 8.44 -7.05
C ARG A 116 5.15 7.52 -6.29
N MET A 117 5.13 6.21 -6.57
CA MET A 117 5.91 5.22 -5.84
C MET A 117 7.22 4.90 -6.56
N ASN A 118 8.25 4.54 -5.78
CA ASN A 118 9.53 4.08 -6.32
C ASN A 118 9.43 2.66 -6.91
N MET A 119 8.56 1.83 -6.31
CA MET A 119 8.30 0.46 -6.75
C MET A 119 6.82 0.14 -6.58
N ASN A 120 6.28 -0.66 -7.50
CA ASN A 120 4.93 -1.20 -7.37
C ASN A 120 4.97 -2.72 -7.48
N LEU A 121 4.29 -3.38 -6.54
CA LEU A 121 4.10 -4.82 -6.51
C LEU A 121 2.66 -5.16 -6.88
N VAL A 122 2.51 -6.04 -7.84
CA VAL A 122 1.21 -6.50 -8.35
C VAL A 122 1.12 -8.02 -8.29
N SER A 123 -0.09 -8.56 -8.31
CA SER A 123 -0.34 -9.99 -8.08
C SER A 123 -0.11 -10.86 -9.31
N SER A 124 -0.02 -10.30 -10.52
CA SER A 124 0.08 -11.06 -11.76
C SER A 124 0.81 -10.30 -12.88
N ASN A 125 1.30 -11.04 -13.86
CA ASN A 125 1.85 -10.47 -15.10
C ASN A 125 0.78 -9.69 -15.88
N HIS A 126 -0.46 -10.17 -15.91
CA HIS A 126 -1.57 -9.45 -16.52
C HIS A 126 -1.72 -8.04 -15.93
N SER A 127 -1.81 -7.94 -14.59
CA SER A 127 -1.90 -6.63 -13.93
C SER A 127 -0.70 -5.73 -14.25
N LYS A 128 0.51 -6.29 -14.27
CA LYS A 128 1.73 -5.55 -14.64
C LYS A 128 1.60 -4.99 -16.06
N GLU A 129 1.21 -5.81 -17.03
CA GLU A 129 1.06 -5.40 -18.43
C GLU A 129 -0.02 -4.34 -18.60
N VAL A 130 -1.17 -4.48 -17.92
CA VAL A 130 -2.23 -3.48 -17.93
C VAL A 130 -1.73 -2.13 -17.45
N PHE A 131 -1.06 -2.08 -16.30
CA PHE A 131 -0.53 -0.82 -15.77
C PHE A 131 0.56 -0.22 -16.66
N GLN A 132 1.46 -1.04 -17.21
CA GLN A 132 2.54 -0.57 -18.09
C GLN A 132 2.04 -0.09 -19.45
N ASN A 133 0.94 -0.65 -19.96
CA ASN A 133 0.41 -0.33 -21.29
C ASN A 133 -0.71 0.71 -21.28
N THR A 134 -1.32 1.01 -20.13
CA THR A 134 -2.32 2.06 -20.02
C THR A 134 -1.68 3.42 -20.28
N ARG A 135 -2.28 4.19 -21.20
CA ARG A 135 -1.87 5.54 -21.55
C ARG A 135 -3.09 6.45 -21.54
N PHE A 136 -2.92 7.68 -21.11
CA PHE A 136 -3.94 8.71 -21.20
C PHE A 136 -3.32 10.09 -21.41
N GLU A 137 -4.09 11.01 -21.98
CA GLU A 137 -3.69 12.40 -22.11
C GLU A 137 -4.08 13.19 -20.86
N ALA A 138 -3.10 13.79 -20.21
CA ALA A 138 -3.31 14.78 -19.17
C ALA A 138 -3.18 16.19 -19.76
N THR A 139 -4.15 17.05 -19.48
CA THR A 139 -4.10 18.46 -19.89
C THR A 139 -3.79 19.33 -18.69
N ASN A 140 -2.71 20.08 -18.74
CA ASN A 140 -2.39 21.06 -17.71
C ASN A 140 -3.41 22.19 -17.76
N LYS A 141 -4.18 22.37 -16.69
CA LYS A 141 -5.26 23.37 -16.61
C LYS A 141 -4.76 24.81 -16.64
N GLN A 142 -3.48 25.06 -16.35
CA GLN A 142 -2.90 26.41 -16.32
C GLN A 142 -2.43 26.89 -17.69
N ASN A 143 -1.91 26.01 -18.52
CA ASN A 143 -1.31 26.38 -19.81
C ASN A 143 -1.89 25.62 -21.02
N GLY A 144 -2.85 24.70 -20.81
CA GLY A 144 -3.48 23.90 -21.86
C GLY A 144 -2.56 22.85 -22.49
N GLN A 145 -1.35 22.67 -21.99
CA GLN A 145 -0.40 21.71 -22.54
C GLN A 145 -0.84 20.28 -22.27
N LYS A 146 -0.83 19.45 -23.30
CA LYS A 146 -1.14 18.04 -23.23
C LYS A 146 0.13 17.21 -23.03
N THR A 147 0.08 16.25 -22.10
CA THR A 147 1.13 15.30 -21.82
C THR A 147 0.53 13.90 -21.80
N VAL A 148 1.24 12.92 -22.37
CA VAL A 148 0.87 11.50 -22.25
C VAL A 148 1.50 10.94 -20.97
N VAL A 149 0.67 10.27 -20.16
CA VAL A 149 1.07 9.63 -18.91
C VAL A 149 0.89 8.13 -19.05
#